data_2198cd1309d1b74f06e572143569f9e4
#
_entry.id   2198cd1309d1b74f06e572143569f9e4
#
_cell.length_a   1.000
_cell.length_b   1.000
_cell.length_c   1.000
_cell.angle_alpha   90.00
_cell.angle_beta   90.00
_cell.angle_gamma   90.00
#
_symmetry.space_group_name_H-M   'P 1'
#
loop_
_entity.id
_entity.type
_entity.pdbx_description
1 polymer ?
#
loop_
_entity_poly.entity_id
_entity_poly.type
_entity_poly.pdbx_seq_one_letter_code
_entity_poly.pdbx_strand_id
1 'polypeptide(L)'
;MERPFNEVLESGKPNFPFCLGWANHTWTTKTWANGRMGQSTGMIAEQKYLGKEDYMMHFEYVLKAFRDPRYICVDGKPLFVVFDPYALPNDFIPLWRELAQKNGLKDIHFVGYTQNTSAHGLKDELGNDIAKGYFSLDE
;
A
#
# COMPACT_ATOMS: atom_id res chain seq x y z
N MET A 1 13.69 -0.68 -5.91
CA MET A 1 13.51 -1.09 -4.49
C MET A 1 13.13 -2.57 -4.31
N GLU A 2 13.42 -3.41 -5.28
CA GLU A 2 13.10 -4.85 -5.25
C GLU A 2 14.00 -5.66 -4.30
N ARG A 3 15.24 -5.22 -4.13
CA ARG A 3 16.26 -5.97 -3.36
C ARG A 3 15.86 -6.22 -1.91
N PRO A 4 15.44 -5.24 -1.10
CA PRO A 4 15.04 -5.51 0.28
C PRO A 4 13.86 -6.48 0.38
N PHE A 5 12.90 -6.36 -0.51
CA PHE A 5 11.74 -7.24 -0.58
C PHE A 5 12.15 -8.69 -0.86
N ASN A 6 12.95 -8.90 -1.89
CA ASN A 6 13.41 -10.24 -2.26
C ASN A 6 14.30 -10.84 -1.16
N GLU A 7 15.24 -10.07 -0.59
CA GLU A 7 16.10 -10.54 0.50
C GLU A 7 15.32 -10.99 1.74
N VAL A 8 14.26 -10.27 2.13
CA VAL A 8 13.40 -10.65 3.26
C VAL A 8 12.69 -11.98 2.99
N LEU A 9 12.17 -12.18 1.78
CA LEU A 9 11.48 -13.42 1.41
C LEU A 9 12.43 -14.60 1.30
N GLU A 10 13.55 -14.44 0.61
CA GLU A 10 14.51 -15.51 0.32
C GLU A 10 15.29 -15.94 1.58
N SER A 11 15.71 -15.00 2.40
CA SER A 11 16.49 -15.28 3.60
C SER A 11 15.65 -15.78 4.78
N GLY A 12 14.34 -15.51 4.78
CA GLY A 12 13.47 -15.70 5.93
C GLY A 12 13.77 -14.78 7.10
N LYS A 13 14.55 -13.72 6.90
CA LYS A 13 14.98 -12.79 7.96
C LYS A 13 14.55 -11.36 7.65
N PRO A 14 14.22 -10.56 8.71
CA PRO A 14 14.08 -11.01 10.10
C PRO A 14 12.88 -11.96 10.25
N ASN A 15 12.94 -12.87 11.20
CA ASN A 15 11.79 -13.72 11.56
C ASN A 15 10.79 -12.92 12.39
N PHE A 16 10.10 -12.02 11.73
CA PHE A 16 9.16 -11.06 12.31
C PHE A 16 7.97 -10.87 11.39
N PRO A 17 6.74 -10.70 11.91
CA PRO A 17 5.57 -10.42 11.09
C PRO A 17 5.74 -9.12 10.29
N PHE A 18 5.31 -9.12 9.03
CA PHE A 18 5.38 -7.95 8.15
C PHE A 18 4.17 -7.86 7.21
N CYS A 19 3.93 -6.68 6.70
CA CYS A 19 3.04 -6.45 5.56
C CYS A 19 3.71 -5.53 4.55
N LEU A 20 3.13 -5.44 3.37
CA LEU A 20 3.58 -4.52 2.34
C LEU A 20 2.75 -3.24 2.35
N GLY A 21 3.44 -2.13 2.15
CA GLY A 21 2.84 -0.83 1.89
C GLY A 21 3.32 -0.29 0.55
N TRP A 22 2.38 0.04 -0.32
CA TRP A 22 2.67 0.60 -1.63
C TRP A 22 2.61 2.13 -1.59
N ALA A 23 3.76 2.78 -1.77
CA ALA A 23 3.88 4.22 -1.92
C ALA A 23 3.54 4.62 -3.37
N ASN A 24 2.25 4.56 -3.70
CA ASN A 24 1.70 4.75 -5.03
C ASN A 24 1.58 6.23 -5.42
N HIS A 25 2.64 7.00 -5.25
CA HIS A 25 2.70 8.39 -5.65
C HIS A 25 4.00 8.70 -6.39
N THR A 26 3.98 9.77 -7.16
CA THR A 26 5.18 10.26 -7.85
C THR A 26 6.22 10.76 -6.84
N TRP A 27 7.44 10.29 -6.98
CA TRP A 27 8.55 10.66 -6.12
C TRP A 27 9.30 11.86 -6.70
N THR A 28 9.45 12.88 -5.87
CA THR A 28 10.14 14.12 -6.25
C THR A 28 11.27 14.43 -5.28
N THR A 29 12.30 15.13 -5.76
CA THR A 29 13.33 15.67 -4.90
C THR A 29 12.75 16.75 -4.04
N LYS A 30 13.03 16.70 -2.73
CA LYS A 30 12.73 17.77 -1.78
C LYS A 30 14.02 18.30 -1.22
N THR A 31 14.26 19.59 -1.37
CA THR A 31 15.43 20.25 -0.80
C THR A 31 15.08 20.91 0.52
N TRP A 32 15.99 20.82 1.47
CA TRP A 32 15.91 21.56 2.72
C TRP A 32 16.73 22.86 2.59
N ALA A 33 16.05 23.99 2.67
CA ALA A 33 16.68 25.30 2.69
C ALA A 33 16.28 26.05 3.97
N ASN A 34 17.26 26.54 4.71
CA ASN A 34 17.05 27.34 5.94
C ASN A 34 16.13 26.65 6.98
N GLY A 35 16.28 25.33 7.17
CA GLY A 35 15.47 24.56 8.13
C GLY A 35 14.01 24.34 7.72
N ARG A 36 13.61 24.72 6.52
CA ARG A 36 12.29 24.49 5.96
C ARG A 36 12.38 23.60 4.75
N MET A 37 11.36 22.76 4.57
CA MET A 37 11.24 21.93 3.36
C MET A 37 11.00 22.83 2.16
N GLY A 38 11.97 22.90 1.24
CA GLY A 38 11.90 23.66 0.00
C GLY A 38 10.92 23.05 -1.01
N GLN A 39 10.73 23.77 -2.11
CA GLN A 39 9.94 23.27 -3.24
C GLN A 39 10.63 22.07 -3.91
N SER A 40 9.83 21.19 -4.48
CA SER A 40 10.33 20.09 -5.29
C SER A 40 11.09 20.64 -6.50
N THR A 41 12.34 20.17 -6.69
CA THR A 41 13.23 20.64 -7.76
C THR A 41 13.33 19.67 -8.94
N GLY A 42 12.76 18.48 -8.83
CA GLY A 42 12.79 17.48 -9.89
C GLY A 42 12.01 16.23 -9.58
N MET A 43 11.62 15.49 -10.61
CA MET A 43 10.97 14.20 -10.52
C MET A 43 12.02 13.09 -10.46
N ILE A 44 11.90 12.20 -9.46
CA ILE A 44 12.77 11.03 -9.30
C ILE A 44 12.16 9.82 -10.01
N ALA A 45 10.87 9.57 -9.76
CA ALA A 45 10.14 8.47 -10.34
C ALA A 45 8.66 8.85 -10.46
N GLU A 46 8.08 8.67 -11.65
CA GLU A 46 6.68 8.93 -11.91
C GLU A 46 5.86 7.68 -11.63
N GLN A 47 4.80 7.81 -10.83
CA GLN A 47 3.82 6.75 -10.66
C GLN A 47 2.88 6.76 -11.88
N LYS A 48 2.82 5.65 -12.58
CA LYS A 48 1.91 5.43 -13.70
C LYS A 48 1.04 4.20 -13.44
N TYR A 49 -0.19 4.26 -13.91
CA TYR A 49 -1.13 3.15 -13.90
C TYR A 49 -1.34 2.70 -15.34
N LEU A 50 -0.64 1.64 -15.75
CA LEU A 50 -0.55 1.23 -17.14
C LEU A 50 -1.68 0.26 -17.58
N GLY A 51 -2.62 -0.01 -16.69
CA GLY A 51 -3.78 -0.84 -16.99
C GLY A 51 -3.69 -2.26 -16.42
N LYS A 52 -4.63 -3.11 -16.84
CA LYS A 52 -4.84 -4.43 -16.22
C LYS A 52 -3.62 -5.34 -16.24
N GLU A 53 -2.88 -5.37 -17.32
CA GLU A 53 -1.68 -6.21 -17.43
C GLU A 53 -0.62 -5.83 -16.41
N ASP A 54 -0.41 -4.52 -16.21
CA ASP A 54 0.50 -3.99 -15.21
C ASP A 54 0.04 -4.34 -13.79
N TYR A 55 -1.27 -4.23 -13.51
CA TYR A 55 -1.83 -4.60 -12.20
C TYR A 55 -1.71 -6.09 -11.92
N MET A 56 -1.84 -6.93 -12.94
CA MET A 56 -1.64 -8.38 -12.84
C MET A 56 -0.19 -8.73 -12.53
N MET A 57 0.77 -8.12 -13.24
CA MET A 57 2.21 -8.31 -12.97
C MET A 57 2.57 -7.86 -11.55
N HIS A 58 2.03 -6.74 -11.11
CA HIS A 58 2.24 -6.25 -9.76
C HIS A 58 1.67 -7.23 -8.71
N PHE A 59 0.46 -7.75 -8.95
CA PHE A 59 -0.14 -8.77 -8.08
C PHE A 59 0.73 -10.03 -8.01
N GLU A 60 1.16 -10.56 -9.14
CA GLU A 60 2.02 -11.76 -9.19
C GLU A 60 3.34 -11.55 -8.43
N TYR A 61 3.90 -10.35 -8.52
CA TYR A 61 5.12 -10.01 -7.80
C TYR A 61 4.92 -10.03 -6.28
N VAL A 62 3.80 -9.50 -5.76
CA VAL A 62 3.53 -9.47 -4.32
C VAL A 62 2.92 -10.76 -3.78
N LEU A 63 2.35 -11.61 -4.64
CA LEU A 63 1.70 -12.86 -4.24
C LEU A 63 2.62 -13.78 -3.42
N LYS A 64 3.89 -13.83 -3.76
CA LYS A 64 4.88 -14.60 -3.00
C LYS A 64 5.03 -14.11 -1.56
N ALA A 65 4.86 -12.80 -1.31
CA ALA A 65 4.82 -12.26 0.04
C ALA A 65 3.54 -12.65 0.76
N PHE A 66 2.38 -12.59 0.09
CA PHE A 66 1.10 -13.00 0.67
C PHE A 66 1.09 -14.46 1.13
N ARG A 67 1.91 -15.31 0.53
CA ARG A 67 2.08 -16.73 0.90
C ARG A 67 3.16 -16.98 1.95
N ASP A 68 3.91 -15.96 2.34
CA ASP A 68 4.91 -16.09 3.41
C ASP A 68 4.19 -16.26 4.75
N PRO A 69 4.58 -17.25 5.60
CA PRO A 69 3.91 -17.50 6.88
C PRO A 69 4.03 -16.35 7.89
N ARG A 70 4.97 -15.43 7.70
CA ARG A 70 5.14 -14.21 8.52
C ARG A 70 4.23 -13.08 8.07
N TYR A 71 3.57 -13.22 6.91
CA TYR A 71 2.76 -12.12 6.37
C TYR A 71 1.53 -11.85 7.23
N ILE A 72 1.31 -10.59 7.60
CA ILE A 72 0.19 -10.19 8.44
C ILE A 72 -1.11 -10.32 7.66
N CYS A 73 -2.07 -11.06 8.25
CA CYS A 73 -3.41 -11.24 7.72
C CYS A 73 -4.46 -10.71 8.72
N VAL A 74 -5.56 -10.21 8.19
CA VAL A 74 -6.75 -9.82 8.95
C VAL A 74 -7.90 -10.73 8.51
N ASP A 75 -8.43 -11.52 9.43
CA ASP A 75 -9.47 -12.53 9.15
C ASP A 75 -9.09 -13.49 7.99
N GLY A 76 -7.81 -13.87 7.92
CA GLY A 76 -7.28 -14.74 6.88
C GLY A 76 -7.02 -14.05 5.53
N LYS A 77 -7.19 -12.73 5.45
CA LYS A 77 -6.93 -11.91 4.26
C LYS A 77 -5.59 -11.19 4.41
N PRO A 78 -4.65 -11.31 3.47
CA PRO A 78 -3.40 -10.56 3.52
C PRO A 78 -3.65 -9.05 3.59
N LEU A 79 -2.93 -8.37 4.47
CA LEU A 79 -3.00 -6.92 4.64
C LEU A 79 -2.16 -6.21 3.57
N PHE A 80 -2.77 -5.33 2.80
CA PHE A 80 -2.05 -4.50 1.83
C PHE A 80 -2.38 -3.02 2.03
N VAL A 81 -1.34 -2.24 2.30
CA VAL A 81 -1.48 -0.80 2.58
C VAL A 81 -1.23 0.00 1.32
N VAL A 82 -2.13 0.93 1.01
CA VAL A 82 -2.01 1.86 -0.11
C VAL A 82 -1.83 3.27 0.43
N PHE A 83 -0.77 3.95 0.02
CA PHE A 83 -0.44 5.28 0.54
C PHE A 83 -1.39 6.37 0.01
N ASP A 84 -1.74 6.32 -1.28
CA ASP A 84 -2.72 7.23 -1.89
C ASP A 84 -3.88 6.45 -2.51
N PRO A 85 -4.90 6.11 -1.71
CA PRO A 85 -6.04 5.32 -2.19
C PRO A 85 -6.90 6.08 -3.20
N TYR A 86 -6.87 7.42 -3.19
CA TYR A 86 -7.66 8.25 -4.11
C TYR A 86 -7.11 8.26 -5.54
N ALA A 87 -5.81 8.00 -5.69
CA ALA A 87 -5.16 7.91 -6.99
C ALA A 87 -5.35 6.54 -7.66
N LEU A 88 -5.87 5.53 -6.93
CA LEU A 88 -6.08 4.20 -7.51
C LEU A 88 -7.15 4.24 -8.60
N PRO A 89 -6.89 3.61 -9.77
CA PRO A 89 -7.94 3.35 -10.74
C PRO A 89 -9.06 2.49 -10.16
N ASN A 90 -10.31 2.74 -10.56
CA ASN A 90 -11.48 2.07 -10.02
C ASN A 90 -11.49 0.55 -10.24
N ASP A 91 -10.76 0.06 -11.23
CA ASP A 91 -10.67 -1.36 -11.56
C ASP A 91 -9.52 -2.10 -10.85
N PHE A 92 -8.64 -1.38 -10.14
CA PHE A 92 -7.48 -1.98 -9.48
C PHE A 92 -7.88 -2.96 -8.35
N ILE A 93 -8.64 -2.49 -7.37
CA ILE A 93 -9.06 -3.31 -6.22
C ILE A 93 -9.93 -4.50 -6.64
N PRO A 94 -10.97 -4.33 -7.48
CA PRO A 94 -11.77 -5.45 -7.95
C PRO A 94 -10.94 -6.51 -8.67
N LEU A 95 -9.99 -6.10 -9.52
CA LEU A 95 -9.12 -7.03 -10.23
C LEU A 95 -8.21 -7.81 -9.27
N TRP A 96 -7.60 -7.14 -8.29
CA TRP A 96 -6.74 -7.79 -7.32
C TRP A 96 -7.50 -8.78 -6.42
N ARG A 97 -8.74 -8.50 -6.06
CA ARG A 97 -9.61 -9.43 -5.33
C ARG A 97 -9.93 -10.67 -6.16
N GLU A 98 -10.25 -10.48 -7.44
CA GLU A 98 -10.46 -11.59 -8.36
C GLU A 98 -9.20 -12.46 -8.50
N LEU A 99 -8.03 -11.85 -8.68
CA LEU A 99 -6.75 -12.56 -8.77
C LEU A 99 -6.40 -13.29 -7.47
N ALA A 100 -6.69 -12.70 -6.31
CA ALA A 100 -6.50 -13.35 -5.02
C ALA A 100 -7.33 -14.64 -4.91
N GLN A 101 -8.61 -14.59 -5.25
CA GLN A 101 -9.50 -15.75 -5.23
C GLN A 101 -9.05 -16.82 -6.22
N LYS A 102 -8.65 -16.45 -7.42
CA LYS A 102 -8.10 -17.37 -8.44
C LYS A 102 -6.82 -18.08 -7.98
N ASN A 103 -6.04 -17.43 -7.10
CA ASN A 103 -4.81 -18.00 -6.54
C ASN A 103 -4.99 -18.66 -5.17
N GLY A 104 -6.22 -18.92 -4.75
CA GLY A 104 -6.54 -19.66 -3.53
C GLY A 104 -6.49 -18.82 -2.25
N LEU A 105 -6.38 -17.50 -2.36
CA LEU A 105 -6.53 -16.60 -1.22
C LEU A 105 -8.01 -16.31 -0.97
N LYS A 106 -8.38 -16.09 0.29
CA LYS A 106 -9.77 -15.75 0.66
C LYS A 106 -10.19 -14.41 0.05
N ASP A 107 -9.34 -13.41 0.19
CA ASP A 107 -9.48 -12.04 -0.31
C ASP A 107 -8.22 -11.27 0.05
N ILE A 108 -8.20 -9.95 -0.14
CA ILE A 108 -7.16 -9.03 0.34
C ILE A 108 -7.82 -7.99 1.25
N HIS A 109 -7.19 -7.73 2.40
CA HIS A 109 -7.60 -6.63 3.27
C HIS A 109 -6.84 -5.36 2.89
N PHE A 110 -7.51 -4.47 2.14
CA PHE A 110 -6.92 -3.19 1.72
C PHE A 110 -7.08 -2.13 2.81
N VAL A 111 -5.99 -1.41 3.08
CA VAL A 111 -5.97 -0.26 3.99
C VAL A 111 -5.42 0.94 3.27
N GLY A 112 -6.13 2.05 3.31
CA GLY A 112 -5.68 3.33 2.79
C GLY A 112 -5.09 4.22 3.88
N TYR A 113 -4.01 4.94 3.54
CA TYR A 113 -3.51 6.03 4.35
C TYR A 113 -4.10 7.35 3.85
N THR A 114 -4.43 8.26 4.74
CA THR A 114 -4.89 9.60 4.39
C THR A 114 -4.30 10.66 5.30
N GLN A 115 -4.05 11.82 4.73
CA GLN A 115 -3.71 13.02 5.48
C GLN A 115 -4.92 13.90 5.77
N ASN A 116 -6.08 13.55 5.24
CA ASN A 116 -7.35 14.26 5.42
C ASN A 116 -8.43 13.29 5.90
N THR A 117 -8.45 13.01 7.17
CA THR A 117 -9.41 12.09 7.78
C THR A 117 -10.81 12.67 7.96
N SER A 118 -10.94 14.00 7.94
CA SER A 118 -12.27 14.64 8.02
C SER A 118 -13.17 14.26 6.85
N ALA A 119 -12.59 13.97 5.68
CA ALA A 119 -13.35 13.46 4.53
C ALA A 119 -13.92 12.05 4.75
N HIS A 120 -13.40 11.29 5.72
CA HIS A 120 -13.83 9.93 6.07
C HIS A 120 -14.53 9.84 7.40
N GLY A 121 -14.73 10.97 8.08
CA GLY A 121 -15.39 11.01 9.39
C GLY A 121 -14.66 10.21 10.48
N LEU A 122 -13.36 9.96 10.31
CA LEU A 122 -12.56 9.23 11.29
C LEU A 122 -12.41 10.06 12.57
N LYS A 123 -12.75 9.44 13.68
CA LYS A 123 -12.66 10.06 14.99
C LYS A 123 -11.82 9.21 15.94
N ASP A 124 -11.16 9.86 16.89
CA ASP A 124 -10.50 9.19 17.99
C ASP A 124 -11.53 8.65 19.02
N GLU A 125 -11.05 7.96 20.05
CA GLU A 125 -11.91 7.41 21.12
C GLU A 125 -12.68 8.50 21.90
N LEU A 126 -12.25 9.76 21.80
CA LEU A 126 -12.89 10.91 22.44
C LEU A 126 -13.85 11.66 21.49
N GLY A 127 -13.98 11.21 20.24
CA GLY A 127 -14.83 11.81 19.23
C GLY A 127 -14.23 13.01 18.49
N ASN A 128 -12.91 13.26 18.62
CA ASN A 128 -12.22 14.31 17.90
C ASN A 128 -11.79 13.85 16.51
N ASP A 129 -11.73 14.78 15.55
CA ASP A 129 -11.24 14.45 14.21
C ASP A 129 -9.76 14.08 14.24
N ILE A 130 -9.42 12.93 13.65
CA ILE A 130 -8.05 12.48 13.50
C ILE A 130 -7.46 13.16 12.26
N ALA A 131 -6.36 13.89 12.40
CA ALA A 131 -5.75 14.64 11.30
C ALA A 131 -5.08 13.78 10.23
N LYS A 132 -4.67 12.55 10.59
CA LYS A 132 -4.03 11.56 9.70
C LYS A 132 -4.37 10.17 10.18
N GLY A 133 -4.49 9.21 9.29
CA GLY A 133 -4.75 7.85 9.72
C GLY A 133 -4.83 6.84 8.60
N TYR A 134 -5.08 5.62 9.01
CA TYR A 134 -5.34 4.49 8.13
C TYR A 134 -6.81 4.09 8.27
N PHE A 135 -7.40 3.67 7.18
CA PHE A 135 -8.79 3.22 7.13
C PHE A 135 -8.93 2.02 6.19
N SER A 136 -9.90 1.16 6.48
CA SER A 136 -10.21 0.04 5.58
C SER A 136 -10.84 0.56 4.29
N LEU A 137 -10.42 0.00 3.17
CA LEU A 137 -11.02 0.26 1.86
C LEU A 137 -12.19 -0.70 1.56
N ASP A 138 -12.57 -1.53 2.54
CA ASP A 138 -13.67 -2.50 2.42
C ASP A 138 -15.03 -1.90 2.79
N GLU A 139 -15.05 -0.69 3.31
CA GLU A 139 -16.26 0.04 3.75
C GLU A 139 -16.81 1.00 2.69
#